data_ac057d9c2980ceedae4e1df2cb0374cc
#
_entry.id   ac057d9c2980ceedae4e1df2cb0374cc
#
_cell.length_a   1.000
_cell.length_b   1.000
_cell.length_c   1.000
_cell.angle_alpha   90.00
_cell.angle_beta   90.00
_cell.angle_gamma   90.00
#
_symmetry.space_group_name_H-M   'P 1'
#
loop_
_entity.id
_entity.type
_entity.pdbx_description
1 polymer ?
#
loop_
_entity_poly.entity_id
_entity_poly.type
_entity_poly.pdbx_seq_one_letter_code
_entity_poly.pdbx_strand_id
1 'polypeptide(L)'
;MLMIVRLYPKIDINKIWAFVEQEIKEESSKSMTPLYATQTEGMMDVGIIFDVKNLDDIAHFLTEDIVKCTEVHHTKTISLMKPVFFPIPKKKPENIQRYLIRVYMHPRYYKQIYDYLINYRYPFNLFPIYISYSLGDEDIIMSVAADSKETAFKFLKEHIRMLDGVDQSALYPVFRAKRFTPLEKLIEHQKKYLAEGGKKTPLKEIDQEFDWVEDFEQYAMLTGAFPGDL
;
A
#
# COMPACT_ATOMS: atom_id res chain seq x y z
N MET A 1 -5.74 -12.75 4.82
CA MET A 1 -5.64 -11.45 5.53
C MET A 1 -4.45 -10.70 4.97
N LEU A 2 -4.60 -9.40 4.64
CA LEU A 2 -3.45 -8.61 4.20
C LEU A 2 -2.66 -8.08 5.39
N MET A 3 -1.34 -8.23 5.32
CA MET A 3 -0.41 -7.74 6.33
C MET A 3 0.77 -7.04 5.66
N ILE A 4 1.30 -6.01 6.32
CA ILE A 4 2.55 -5.36 5.92
C ILE A 4 3.61 -5.72 6.95
N VAL A 5 4.74 -6.24 6.49
CA VAL A 5 5.95 -6.35 7.29
C VAL A 5 6.90 -5.24 6.84
N ARG A 6 7.22 -4.31 7.75
CA ARG A 6 8.19 -3.23 7.52
C ARG A 6 9.54 -3.63 8.08
N LEU A 7 10.57 -3.45 7.28
CA LEU A 7 11.96 -3.75 7.60
C LEU A 7 12.73 -2.44 7.70
N TYR A 8 13.31 -2.18 8.86
CA TYR A 8 14.08 -0.95 9.12
C TYR A 8 15.57 -1.27 9.12
N PRO A 9 16.39 -0.52 8.34
CA PRO A 9 17.82 -0.80 8.23
C PRO A 9 18.59 -0.36 9.47
N LYS A 10 19.74 -1.00 9.70
CA LYS A 10 20.77 -0.50 10.59
C LYS A 10 21.46 0.72 9.99
N ILE A 11 21.93 0.59 8.76
CA ILE A 11 22.71 1.62 8.06
C ILE A 11 22.28 1.76 6.61
N ASP A 12 22.19 0.64 5.86
CA ASP A 12 22.04 0.64 4.40
C ASP A 12 20.76 -0.06 3.95
N ILE A 13 19.75 0.74 3.59
CA ILE A 13 18.47 0.23 3.10
C ILE A 13 18.60 -0.54 1.78
N ASN A 14 19.64 -0.28 0.96
CA ASN A 14 19.81 -0.99 -0.31
C ASN A 14 20.13 -2.47 -0.10
N LYS A 15 20.78 -2.82 1.00
CA LYS A 15 21.01 -4.22 1.35
C LYS A 15 19.72 -4.95 1.71
N ILE A 16 18.80 -4.27 2.42
CA ILE A 16 17.47 -4.83 2.67
C ILE A 16 16.72 -4.99 1.36
N TRP A 17 16.77 -3.98 0.47
CA TRP A 17 16.10 -4.09 -0.83
C TRP A 17 16.67 -5.25 -1.66
N ALA A 18 17.99 -5.40 -1.73
CA ALA A 18 18.64 -6.53 -2.42
C ALA A 18 18.22 -7.88 -1.82
N PHE A 19 18.14 -7.99 -0.49
CA PHE A 19 17.62 -9.18 0.18
C PHE A 19 16.18 -9.47 -0.25
N VAL A 20 15.31 -8.45 -0.26
CA VAL A 20 13.90 -8.59 -0.69
C VAL A 20 13.81 -9.06 -2.15
N GLU A 21 14.68 -8.56 -3.03
CA GLU A 21 14.69 -8.96 -4.43
C GLU A 21 15.18 -10.40 -4.66
N GLN A 22 16.12 -10.86 -3.86
CA GLN A 22 16.77 -12.16 -4.02
C GLN A 22 16.05 -13.29 -3.29
N GLU A 23 15.64 -13.04 -2.05
CA GLU A 23 15.14 -14.07 -1.14
C GLU A 23 13.62 -14.16 -1.09
N ILE A 24 12.90 -13.01 -1.31
CA ILE A 24 11.45 -13.04 -1.30
C ILE A 24 10.94 -13.43 -2.68
N LYS A 25 10.42 -14.66 -2.79
CA LYS A 25 9.90 -15.26 -4.02
C LYS A 25 8.40 -15.53 -3.90
N GLU A 26 7.74 -15.68 -5.04
CA GLU A 26 6.30 -15.94 -5.13
C GLU A 26 5.85 -17.17 -4.31
N GLU A 27 6.72 -18.14 -4.11
CA GLU A 27 6.42 -19.41 -3.43
C GLU A 27 7.01 -19.52 -2.03
N SER A 28 7.11 -18.40 -1.28
CA SER A 28 7.76 -18.43 0.04
C SER A 28 7.07 -19.33 1.07
N SER A 29 5.74 -19.52 1.00
CA SER A 29 5.01 -20.62 1.68
C SER A 29 3.62 -20.81 1.07
N LYS A 30 2.99 -21.96 1.32
CA LYS A 30 1.60 -22.23 0.84
C LYS A 30 0.54 -21.35 1.50
N SER A 31 0.85 -20.74 2.63
CA SER A 31 -0.09 -19.97 3.46
C SER A 31 0.27 -18.49 3.60
N MET A 32 1.44 -18.07 3.09
CA MET A 32 1.88 -16.68 3.05
C MET A 32 2.41 -16.33 1.66
N THR A 33 1.69 -15.47 0.95
CA THR A 33 2.03 -15.07 -0.41
C THR A 33 2.48 -13.61 -0.43
N PRO A 34 3.71 -13.29 -0.84
CA PRO A 34 4.14 -11.93 -1.03
C PRO A 34 3.41 -11.34 -2.25
N LEU A 35 2.83 -10.18 -2.07
CA LEU A 35 2.11 -9.48 -3.12
C LEU A 35 2.96 -8.36 -3.73
N TYR A 36 3.55 -7.56 -2.84
CA TYR A 36 4.14 -6.31 -3.26
C TYR A 36 5.12 -5.79 -2.22
N ALA A 37 6.24 -5.20 -2.66
CA ALA A 37 7.17 -4.51 -1.78
C ALA A 37 7.37 -3.06 -2.22
N THR A 38 7.56 -2.17 -1.25
CA THR A 38 7.89 -0.76 -1.47
C THR A 38 9.05 -0.34 -0.59
N GLN A 39 9.90 0.52 -1.12
CA GLN A 39 10.87 1.30 -0.35
C GLN A 39 10.39 2.74 -0.30
N THR A 40 10.26 3.31 0.90
CA THR A 40 9.86 4.70 1.11
C THR A 40 11.08 5.58 1.46
N GLU A 41 11.02 6.85 1.04
CA GLU A 41 11.94 7.88 1.51
C GLU A 41 11.44 8.46 2.84
N GLY A 42 12.39 8.90 3.68
CA GLY A 42 12.09 9.60 4.94
C GLY A 42 11.95 8.71 6.16
N MET A 43 11.21 7.62 6.09
CA MET A 43 11.19 6.59 7.15
C MET A 43 12.28 5.55 6.97
N MET A 44 12.90 5.52 5.79
CA MET A 44 13.94 4.55 5.44
C MET A 44 13.50 3.11 5.75
N ASP A 45 12.28 2.74 5.36
CA ASP A 45 11.75 1.38 5.50
C ASP A 45 11.51 0.70 4.16
N VAL A 46 11.54 -0.62 4.18
CA VAL A 46 11.04 -1.47 3.12
C VAL A 46 9.80 -2.20 3.64
N GLY A 47 8.65 -1.90 3.07
CA GLY A 47 7.39 -2.56 3.40
C GLY A 47 7.07 -3.67 2.42
N ILE A 48 6.75 -4.87 2.92
CA ILE A 48 6.33 -6.01 2.10
C ILE A 48 4.88 -6.35 2.48
N ILE A 49 4.00 -6.35 1.49
CA ILE A 49 2.60 -6.75 1.67
C ILE A 49 2.47 -8.23 1.36
N PHE A 50 1.89 -8.96 2.31
CA PHE A 50 1.59 -10.38 2.20
C PHE A 50 0.08 -10.63 2.28
N ASP A 51 -0.40 -11.64 1.52
CA ASP A 51 -1.62 -12.35 1.88
C ASP A 51 -1.27 -13.52 2.80
N VAL A 52 -1.81 -13.48 3.99
CA VAL A 52 -1.51 -14.40 5.07
C VAL A 52 -2.76 -15.20 5.39
N LYS A 53 -2.66 -16.53 5.31
CA LYS A 53 -3.72 -17.46 5.69
C LYS A 53 -3.55 -17.96 7.12
N ASN A 54 -2.30 -18.11 7.57
CA ASN A 54 -1.94 -18.53 8.92
C ASN A 54 -0.96 -17.54 9.54
N LEU A 55 -1.26 -17.02 10.72
CA LEU A 55 -0.40 -16.06 11.43
C LEU A 55 0.95 -16.66 11.87
N ASP A 56 1.02 -17.96 12.10
CA ASP A 56 2.27 -18.63 12.45
C ASP A 56 3.34 -18.50 11.35
N ASP A 57 2.91 -18.33 10.09
CA ASP A 57 3.87 -18.13 8.99
C ASP A 57 4.55 -16.76 9.05
N ILE A 58 3.86 -15.74 9.55
CA ILE A 58 4.50 -14.44 9.83
C ILE A 58 5.55 -14.58 10.93
N ALA A 59 5.25 -15.35 11.99
CA ALA A 59 6.23 -15.61 13.04
C ALA A 59 7.44 -16.34 12.47
N HIS A 60 7.24 -17.39 11.66
CA HIS A 60 8.32 -18.13 10.99
C HIS A 60 9.14 -17.20 10.07
N PHE A 61 8.49 -16.40 9.24
CA PHE A 61 9.16 -15.43 8.36
C PHE A 61 10.05 -14.46 9.15
N LEU A 62 9.57 -13.97 10.28
CA LEU A 62 10.31 -13.03 11.12
C LEU A 62 11.49 -13.70 11.85
N THR A 63 11.34 -14.96 12.27
CA THR A 63 12.35 -15.68 13.08
C THR A 63 13.36 -16.45 12.25
N GLU A 64 13.02 -16.87 11.03
CA GLU A 64 13.84 -17.76 10.22
C GLU A 64 14.35 -17.10 8.92
N ASP A 65 13.49 -16.26 8.28
CA ASP A 65 13.86 -15.69 6.99
C ASP A 65 14.48 -14.30 7.14
N ILE A 66 13.85 -13.40 7.89
CA ILE A 66 14.36 -12.04 8.07
C ILE A 66 15.70 -12.00 8.80
N VAL A 67 15.96 -12.92 9.71
CA VAL A 67 17.24 -12.98 10.43
C VAL A 67 18.44 -13.23 9.52
N LYS A 68 18.22 -13.77 8.31
CA LYS A 68 19.26 -13.94 7.27
C LYS A 68 19.74 -12.58 6.74
N CYS A 69 18.91 -11.55 6.82
CA CYS A 69 19.28 -10.18 6.45
C CYS A 69 19.89 -9.45 7.66
N THR A 70 21.19 -9.49 7.82
CA THR A 70 21.91 -8.87 8.94
C THR A 70 21.76 -7.35 9.02
N GLU A 71 21.31 -6.72 7.94
CA GLU A 71 21.08 -5.27 7.86
C GLU A 71 19.75 -4.84 8.49
N VAL A 72 18.80 -5.75 8.70
CA VAL A 72 17.56 -5.43 9.40
C VAL A 72 17.84 -5.16 10.88
N HIS A 73 17.49 -3.95 11.34
CA HIS A 73 17.60 -3.54 12.73
C HIS A 73 16.38 -3.97 13.54
N HIS A 74 15.19 -3.67 13.03
CA HIS A 74 13.92 -4.09 13.63
C HIS A 74 12.84 -4.20 12.56
N THR A 75 11.73 -4.83 12.94
CA THR A 75 10.56 -5.00 12.08
C THR A 75 9.31 -4.48 12.75
N LYS A 76 8.31 -4.07 11.94
CA LYS A 76 6.96 -3.84 12.39
C LYS A 76 5.98 -4.61 11.51
N THR A 77 5.06 -5.31 12.12
CA THR A 77 3.99 -6.04 11.40
C THR A 77 2.67 -5.33 11.62
N ILE A 78 1.97 -5.05 10.53
CA ILE A 78 0.75 -4.24 10.49
C ILE A 78 -0.32 -5.01 9.75
N SER A 79 -1.50 -5.15 10.33
CA SER A 79 -2.66 -5.73 9.66
C SER A 79 -3.43 -4.66 8.89
N LEU A 80 -3.79 -4.95 7.65
CA LEU A 80 -4.67 -4.11 6.84
C LEU A 80 -6.12 -4.59 6.98
N MET A 81 -7.00 -3.69 7.41
CA MET A 81 -8.40 -3.99 7.65
C MET A 81 -9.28 -3.18 6.71
N LYS A 82 -10.25 -3.85 6.08
CA LYS A 82 -11.18 -3.23 5.11
C LYS A 82 -10.45 -2.42 4.02
N PRO A 83 -9.47 -2.99 3.34
CA PRO A 83 -8.79 -2.26 2.27
C PRO A 83 -9.77 -1.94 1.14
N VAL A 84 -9.76 -0.70 0.68
CA VAL A 84 -10.46 -0.26 -0.52
C VAL A 84 -9.43 0.10 -1.56
N PHE A 85 -9.48 -0.58 -2.70
CA PHE A 85 -8.63 -0.31 -3.86
C PHE A 85 -9.40 0.53 -4.87
N PHE A 86 -8.75 1.48 -5.48
CA PHE A 86 -9.36 2.41 -6.40
C PHE A 86 -8.93 2.11 -7.84
N PRO A 87 -9.85 2.27 -8.80
CA PRO A 87 -9.50 2.16 -10.20
C PRO A 87 -8.55 3.30 -10.61
N ILE A 88 -7.59 2.98 -11.47
CA ILE A 88 -6.68 3.99 -11.99
C ILE A 88 -7.41 4.80 -13.07
N PRO A 89 -7.32 6.14 -13.04
CA PRO A 89 -7.94 6.98 -14.05
C PRO A 89 -7.42 6.70 -15.46
N LYS A 90 -8.31 6.56 -16.45
CA LYS A 90 -7.94 6.40 -17.88
C LYS A 90 -7.07 7.57 -18.39
N LYS A 91 -7.36 8.79 -17.91
CA LYS A 91 -6.54 9.98 -18.17
C LYS A 91 -5.77 10.32 -16.92
N LYS A 92 -4.48 10.32 -17.00
CA LYS A 92 -3.57 10.64 -15.89
C LYS A 92 -2.48 11.60 -16.37
N PRO A 93 -1.84 12.37 -15.48
CA PRO A 93 -0.65 13.15 -15.81
C PRO A 93 0.49 12.26 -16.32
N GLU A 94 1.35 12.79 -17.19
CA GLU A 94 2.50 12.04 -17.72
C GLU A 94 3.54 11.71 -16.65
N ASN A 95 3.78 12.65 -15.72
CA ASN A 95 4.72 12.45 -14.62
C ASN A 95 3.95 12.17 -13.34
N ILE A 96 3.93 10.93 -12.92
CA ILE A 96 3.25 10.52 -11.70
C ILE A 96 4.23 9.84 -10.76
N GLN A 97 4.23 10.30 -9.51
CA GLN A 97 4.95 9.69 -8.42
C GLN A 97 3.97 9.14 -7.38
N ARG A 98 4.32 8.01 -6.79
CA ARG A 98 3.53 7.39 -5.73
C ARG A 98 3.99 7.89 -4.37
N TYR A 99 3.02 8.06 -3.47
CA TYR A 99 3.23 8.46 -2.09
C TYR A 99 2.46 7.54 -1.16
N LEU A 100 3.06 7.26 -0.01
CA LEU A 100 2.40 6.62 1.11
C LEU A 100 2.03 7.70 2.13
N ILE A 101 0.77 7.70 2.56
CA ILE A 101 0.28 8.59 3.62
C ILE A 101 -0.10 7.72 4.82
N ARG A 102 0.40 8.12 6.00
CA ARG A 102 0.04 7.52 7.29
C ARG A 102 -0.73 8.54 8.10
N VAL A 103 -1.83 8.12 8.69
CA VAL A 103 -2.70 8.98 9.49
C VAL A 103 -2.88 8.36 10.86
N TYR A 104 -2.66 9.16 11.89
CA TYR A 104 -2.92 8.84 13.29
C TYR A 104 -4.07 9.73 13.76
N MET A 105 -5.05 9.14 14.44
CA MET A 105 -6.26 9.85 14.77
C MET A 105 -6.90 9.35 16.05
N HIS A 106 -7.70 10.20 16.65
CA HIS A 106 -8.50 9.81 17.81
C HIS A 106 -9.57 8.78 17.41
N PRO A 107 -9.75 7.66 18.15
CA PRO A 107 -10.64 6.56 17.79
C PRO A 107 -12.10 6.96 17.50
N ARG A 108 -12.58 8.01 18.15
CA ARG A 108 -13.92 8.55 17.97
C ARG A 108 -14.23 8.94 16.52
N TYR A 109 -13.21 9.30 15.76
CA TYR A 109 -13.33 9.82 14.40
C TYR A 109 -12.98 8.81 13.31
N TYR A 110 -12.55 7.58 13.67
CA TYR A 110 -12.11 6.55 12.73
C TYR A 110 -13.04 6.37 11.54
N LYS A 111 -14.33 6.12 11.82
CA LYS A 111 -15.30 5.89 10.76
C LYS A 111 -15.51 7.12 9.89
N GLN A 112 -15.63 8.28 10.50
CA GLN A 112 -15.88 9.54 9.80
C GLN A 112 -14.74 9.90 8.84
N ILE A 113 -13.50 9.81 9.31
CA ILE A 113 -12.32 10.13 8.50
C ILE A 113 -12.14 9.11 7.38
N TYR A 114 -12.30 7.82 7.68
CA TYR A 114 -12.21 6.77 6.67
C TYR A 114 -13.27 6.94 5.58
N ASP A 115 -14.54 7.14 5.98
CA ASP A 115 -15.65 7.37 5.05
C ASP A 115 -15.43 8.64 4.21
N TYR A 116 -14.88 9.70 4.80
CA TYR A 116 -14.49 10.90 4.06
C TYR A 116 -13.45 10.58 2.99
N LEU A 117 -12.35 9.92 3.34
CA LEU A 117 -11.27 9.62 2.42
C LEU A 117 -11.70 8.71 1.27
N ILE A 118 -12.50 7.68 1.52
CA ILE A 118 -12.96 6.78 0.45
C ILE A 118 -14.01 7.42 -0.46
N ASN A 119 -14.73 8.46 -0.02
CA ASN A 119 -15.74 9.17 -0.80
C ASN A 119 -15.27 10.53 -1.34
N TYR A 120 -14.04 10.93 -1.03
CA TYR A 120 -13.49 12.19 -1.50
C TYR A 120 -13.40 12.23 -3.03
N ARG A 121 -13.71 13.37 -3.62
CA ARG A 121 -13.54 13.60 -5.06
C ARG A 121 -12.11 14.03 -5.34
N TYR A 122 -11.29 13.07 -5.67
CA TYR A 122 -9.89 13.32 -5.98
C TYR A 122 -9.76 14.12 -7.28
N PRO A 123 -8.89 15.15 -7.31
CA PRO A 123 -8.63 15.91 -8.53
C PRO A 123 -7.86 15.07 -9.55
N PHE A 124 -7.87 15.51 -10.82
CA PHE A 124 -7.22 14.79 -11.93
C PHE A 124 -5.74 14.47 -11.70
N ASN A 125 -5.01 15.35 -11.01
CA ASN A 125 -3.57 15.24 -10.79
C ASN A 125 -3.20 14.53 -9.46
N LEU A 126 -4.18 13.99 -8.75
CA LEU A 126 -3.97 13.18 -7.56
C LEU A 126 -5.09 12.15 -7.43
N PHE A 127 -4.74 10.87 -7.33
CA PHE A 127 -5.73 9.82 -7.15
C PHE A 127 -5.26 8.76 -6.15
N PRO A 128 -6.18 8.17 -5.39
CA PRO A 128 -5.86 7.11 -4.46
C PRO A 128 -5.61 5.80 -5.21
N ILE A 129 -4.74 4.98 -4.66
CA ILE A 129 -4.46 3.62 -5.11
C ILE A 129 -5.15 2.65 -4.16
N TYR A 130 -4.94 2.80 -2.86
CA TYR A 130 -5.68 2.09 -1.84
C TYR A 130 -5.76 2.91 -0.55
N ILE A 131 -6.80 2.63 0.24
CA ILE A 131 -7.00 3.15 1.59
C ILE A 131 -7.39 1.98 2.48
N SER A 132 -6.80 1.87 3.66
CA SER A 132 -7.10 0.82 4.62
C SER A 132 -7.01 1.35 6.04
N TYR A 133 -7.88 0.86 6.91
CA TYR A 133 -7.50 0.88 8.33
C TYR A 133 -6.26 0.02 8.52
N SER A 134 -5.46 0.36 9.50
CA SER A 134 -4.34 -0.46 9.91
C SER A 134 -4.36 -0.71 11.41
N LEU A 135 -3.78 -1.83 11.80
CA LEU A 135 -3.62 -2.21 13.18
C LEU A 135 -2.15 -2.55 13.41
N GLY A 136 -1.49 -1.79 14.28
CA GLY A 136 -0.10 -2.02 14.67
C GLY A 136 0.79 -0.79 14.70
N ASP A 137 0.52 0.26 13.95
CA ASP A 137 1.27 1.52 13.98
C ASP A 137 0.34 2.71 13.72
N GLU A 138 0.14 3.10 12.47
CA GLU A 138 -0.85 4.11 12.08
C GLU A 138 -2.28 3.57 12.13
N ASP A 139 -3.28 4.45 12.15
CA ASP A 139 -4.70 4.10 12.16
C ASP A 139 -5.28 3.95 10.76
N ILE A 140 -4.84 4.81 9.83
CA ILE A 140 -5.12 4.68 8.40
C ILE A 140 -3.81 4.75 7.62
N ILE A 141 -3.68 3.84 6.68
CA ILE A 141 -2.66 3.87 5.64
C ILE A 141 -3.34 4.06 4.30
N MET A 142 -2.83 4.98 3.49
CA MET A 142 -3.27 5.14 2.11
C MET A 142 -2.08 5.32 1.17
N SER A 143 -2.25 4.85 -0.04
CA SER A 143 -1.33 5.12 -1.13
C SER A 143 -2.03 5.99 -2.16
N VAL A 144 -1.36 7.05 -2.58
CA VAL A 144 -1.83 7.96 -3.62
C VAL A 144 -0.78 8.11 -4.71
N ALA A 145 -1.23 8.40 -5.91
CA ALA A 145 -0.39 8.85 -7.00
C ALA A 145 -0.68 10.32 -7.28
N ALA A 146 0.35 11.12 -7.48
CA ALA A 146 0.24 12.54 -7.77
C ALA A 146 1.27 12.98 -8.81
N ASP A 147 0.97 14.06 -9.54
CA ASP A 147 1.87 14.65 -10.53
C ASP A 147 3.13 15.28 -9.90
N SER A 148 3.04 15.66 -8.64
CA SER A 148 4.14 16.27 -7.91
C SER A 148 4.04 16.04 -6.41
N LYS A 149 5.16 16.23 -5.70
CA LYS A 149 5.22 16.20 -4.24
C LYS A 149 4.38 17.32 -3.62
N GLU A 150 4.36 18.48 -4.27
CA GLU A 150 3.58 19.65 -3.86
C GLU A 150 2.09 19.33 -3.87
N THR A 151 1.58 18.68 -4.90
CA THR A 151 0.18 18.24 -5.01
C THR A 151 -0.18 17.26 -3.91
N ALA A 152 0.66 16.23 -3.68
CA ALA A 152 0.43 15.27 -2.61
C ALA A 152 0.50 15.92 -1.21
N PHE A 153 1.43 16.84 -1.01
CA PHE A 153 1.58 17.56 0.26
C PHE A 153 0.43 18.55 0.50
N LYS A 154 -0.04 19.22 -0.54
CA LYS A 154 -1.22 20.10 -0.47
C LYS A 154 -2.45 19.31 -0.04
N PHE A 155 -2.68 18.15 -0.67
CA PHE A 155 -3.77 17.25 -0.28
C PHE A 155 -3.65 16.82 1.20
N LEU A 156 -2.47 16.39 1.64
CA LEU A 156 -2.23 16.03 3.03
C LEU A 156 -2.59 17.19 3.98
N LYS A 157 -2.13 18.41 3.65
CA LYS A 157 -2.32 19.60 4.50
C LYS A 157 -3.76 20.06 4.55
N GLU A 158 -4.42 20.17 3.39
CA GLU A 158 -5.73 20.81 3.26
C GLU A 158 -6.91 19.84 3.47
N HIS A 159 -6.71 18.52 3.20
CA HIS A 159 -7.81 17.55 3.20
C HIS A 159 -7.63 16.41 4.21
N ILE A 160 -6.48 16.29 4.86
CA ILE A 160 -6.27 15.29 5.90
C ILE A 160 -6.00 15.97 7.24
N ARG A 161 -5.00 16.83 7.34
CA ARG A 161 -4.61 17.48 8.61
C ARG A 161 -5.67 18.41 9.19
N MET A 162 -6.56 18.92 8.34
CA MET A 162 -7.64 19.82 8.76
C MET A 162 -8.89 19.07 9.24
N LEU A 163 -8.92 17.74 9.17
CA LEU A 163 -10.04 16.97 9.67
C LEU A 163 -10.01 16.89 11.20
N ASP A 164 -11.16 17.10 11.81
CA ASP A 164 -11.31 16.93 13.24
C ASP A 164 -10.93 15.50 13.66
N GLY A 165 -10.10 15.38 14.68
CA GLY A 165 -9.65 14.10 15.21
C GLY A 165 -8.42 13.52 14.54
N VAL A 166 -7.84 14.17 13.54
CA VAL A 166 -6.49 13.81 13.04
C VAL A 166 -5.44 14.41 13.97
N ASP A 167 -4.70 13.55 14.66
CA ASP A 167 -3.64 13.95 15.58
C ASP A 167 -2.32 14.19 14.83
N GLN A 168 -2.00 13.28 13.91
CA GLN A 168 -0.77 13.34 13.12
C GLN A 168 -0.98 12.73 11.74
N SER A 169 -0.27 13.26 10.73
CA SER A 169 -0.19 12.63 9.41
C SER A 169 1.17 12.88 8.76
N ALA A 170 1.63 11.91 7.97
CA ALA A 170 2.92 11.96 7.30
C ALA A 170 2.80 11.46 5.86
N LEU A 171 3.60 12.07 4.97
CA LEU A 171 3.71 11.75 3.55
C LEU A 171 5.10 11.23 3.25
N TYR A 172 5.19 10.07 2.63
CA TYR A 172 6.43 9.42 2.26
C TYR A 172 6.45 9.12 0.77
N PRO A 173 7.38 9.68 -0.01
CA PRO A 173 7.59 9.28 -1.39
C PRO A 173 7.97 7.80 -1.47
N VAL A 174 7.39 7.09 -2.44
CA VAL A 174 7.82 5.73 -2.76
C VAL A 174 8.95 5.81 -3.77
N PHE A 175 10.15 5.40 -3.34
CA PHE A 175 11.37 5.47 -4.15
C PHE A 175 11.43 4.35 -5.18
N ARG A 176 11.08 3.12 -4.76
CA ARG A 176 11.00 1.96 -5.63
C ARG A 176 10.00 0.93 -5.11
N ALA A 177 9.55 0.08 -6.02
CA ALA A 177 8.56 -0.93 -5.73
C ALA A 177 8.83 -2.20 -6.55
N LYS A 178 8.42 -3.35 -6.03
CA LYS A 178 8.49 -4.64 -6.70
C LYS A 178 7.20 -5.41 -6.48
N ARG A 179 6.68 -6.00 -7.55
CA ARG A 179 5.54 -6.92 -7.49
C ARG A 179 6.05 -8.36 -7.51
N PHE A 180 5.52 -9.21 -6.65
CA PHE A 180 5.85 -10.63 -6.57
C PHE A 180 4.76 -11.51 -7.15
N THR A 181 3.50 -11.10 -6.97
CA THR A 181 2.35 -11.89 -7.40
C THR A 181 1.85 -11.42 -8.76
N PRO A 182 1.57 -12.32 -9.69
CA PRO A 182 0.96 -11.99 -10.96
C PRO A 182 -0.33 -11.18 -10.80
N LEU A 183 -0.59 -10.35 -11.80
CA LEU A 183 -1.69 -9.41 -11.80
C LEU A 183 -3.05 -10.06 -11.58
N GLU A 184 -3.29 -11.16 -12.27
CA GLU A 184 -4.55 -11.91 -12.22
C GLU A 184 -4.87 -12.36 -10.80
N LYS A 185 -3.86 -12.82 -10.06
CA LYS A 185 -3.99 -13.21 -8.66
C LYS A 185 -4.28 -12.02 -7.74
N LEU A 186 -3.73 -10.84 -8.03
CA LEU A 186 -4.04 -9.62 -7.25
C LEU A 186 -5.48 -9.17 -7.47
N ILE A 187 -6.00 -9.29 -8.69
CA ILE A 187 -7.40 -9.00 -9.02
C ILE A 187 -8.35 -9.97 -8.29
N GLU A 188 -8.04 -11.26 -8.27
CA GLU A 188 -8.83 -12.25 -7.52
C GLU A 188 -8.83 -11.94 -6.03
N HIS A 189 -7.68 -11.57 -5.48
CA HIS A 189 -7.56 -11.14 -4.11
C HIS A 189 -8.50 -9.98 -3.80
N GLN A 190 -8.45 -8.95 -4.62
CA GLN A 190 -9.31 -7.78 -4.47
C GLN A 190 -10.79 -8.14 -4.50
N LYS A 191 -11.22 -8.97 -5.47
CA LYS A 191 -12.60 -9.44 -5.56
C LYS A 191 -13.02 -10.24 -4.32
N LYS A 192 -12.14 -11.07 -3.79
CA LYS A 192 -12.39 -11.86 -2.59
C LYS A 192 -12.60 -10.97 -1.37
N TYR A 193 -11.73 -9.96 -1.14
CA TYR A 193 -11.89 -9.02 -0.04
C TYR A 193 -13.18 -8.21 -0.14
N LEU A 194 -13.58 -7.80 -1.34
CA LEU A 194 -14.84 -7.09 -1.57
C LEU A 194 -16.05 -7.99 -1.34
N ALA A 195 -15.96 -9.29 -1.63
CA ALA A 195 -17.03 -10.25 -1.42
C ALA A 195 -17.17 -10.69 0.05
N GLU A 196 -16.06 -10.89 0.76
CA GLU A 196 -16.03 -11.31 2.18
C GLU A 196 -16.32 -10.16 3.14
N GLY A 197 -16.11 -8.92 2.74
CA GLY A 197 -16.23 -7.73 3.58
C GLY A 197 -17.65 -7.27 3.92
N GLY A 198 -18.68 -8.08 3.67
CA GLY A 198 -20.06 -7.90 4.08
C GLY A 198 -20.54 -6.44 4.15
N LYS A 199 -21.44 -6.03 3.31
CA LYS A 199 -21.98 -4.73 2.96
C LYS A 199 -21.13 -4.03 1.92
N LYS A 200 -21.62 -4.09 0.69
CA LYS A 200 -21.20 -3.24 -0.43
C LYS A 200 -20.98 -1.82 0.09
N THR A 201 -19.75 -1.45 0.38
CA THR A 201 -19.41 -0.04 0.25
C THR A 201 -19.73 0.23 -1.21
N PRO A 202 -20.71 1.10 -1.52
CA PRO A 202 -21.01 1.36 -2.90
C PRO A 202 -19.73 1.92 -3.49
N LEU A 203 -19.00 1.11 -4.26
CA LEU A 203 -18.29 1.65 -5.40
C LEU A 203 -19.42 2.38 -6.13
N LYS A 204 -19.54 3.70 -5.91
CA LYS A 204 -20.43 4.51 -6.74
C LYS A 204 -20.14 4.05 -8.14
N GLU A 205 -21.18 3.70 -8.88
CA GLU A 205 -21.16 3.46 -10.31
C GLU A 205 -20.25 4.50 -10.96
N ILE A 206 -18.98 4.21 -10.95
CA ILE A 206 -17.98 4.88 -11.77
C ILE A 206 -18.24 4.21 -13.09
N ASP A 207 -18.73 4.96 -14.05
CA ASP A 207 -19.19 4.55 -15.37
C ASP A 207 -18.61 3.20 -15.81
N GLN A 208 -19.52 2.25 -16.11
CA GLN A 208 -19.31 0.80 -16.25
C GLN A 208 -18.43 0.36 -17.43
N GLU A 209 -17.54 1.19 -17.92
CA GLU A 209 -16.60 0.89 -19.01
C GLU A 209 -15.14 0.81 -18.54
N PHE A 210 -14.86 0.07 -17.46
CA PHE A 210 -13.50 -0.20 -17.05
C PHE A 210 -13.03 -1.57 -17.52
N ASP A 211 -12.07 -1.59 -18.44
CA ASP A 211 -11.24 -2.75 -18.70
C ASP A 211 -10.18 -2.85 -17.59
N TRP A 212 -10.49 -3.64 -16.57
CA TRP A 212 -9.66 -3.81 -15.37
C TRP A 212 -8.25 -4.34 -15.69
N VAL A 213 -8.06 -4.99 -16.82
CA VAL A 213 -6.77 -5.60 -17.21
C VAL A 213 -5.83 -4.51 -17.70
N GLU A 214 -6.26 -3.64 -18.61
CA GLU A 214 -5.44 -2.52 -19.08
C GLU A 214 -5.16 -1.50 -17.97
N ASP A 215 -6.15 -1.22 -17.13
CA ASP A 215 -6.00 -0.25 -16.03
C ASP A 215 -5.04 -0.76 -14.95
N PHE A 216 -4.92 -2.07 -14.80
CA PHE A 216 -4.02 -2.65 -13.82
C PHE A 216 -2.58 -2.82 -14.33
N GLU A 217 -2.38 -3.01 -15.61
CA GLU A 217 -1.05 -2.91 -16.23
C GLU A 217 -0.49 -1.50 -16.08
N GLN A 218 -1.34 -0.49 -16.27
CA GLN A 218 -1.00 0.90 -15.99
C GLN A 218 -0.73 1.14 -14.49
N TYR A 219 -1.44 0.46 -13.59
CA TYR A 219 -1.19 0.48 -12.16
C TYR A 219 0.20 -0.05 -11.82
N ALA A 220 0.60 -1.15 -12.42
CA ALA A 220 1.91 -1.73 -12.23
C ALA A 220 3.03 -0.79 -12.71
N MET A 221 2.84 -0.07 -13.82
CA MET A 221 3.77 0.95 -14.29
C MET A 221 3.85 2.15 -13.35
N LEU A 222 2.71 2.62 -12.80
CA LEU A 222 2.66 3.74 -11.86
C LEU A 222 3.33 3.44 -10.53
N THR A 223 3.35 2.19 -10.13
CA THR A 223 3.95 1.76 -8.87
C THR A 223 5.44 1.48 -8.97
N GLY A 224 6.05 1.72 -10.16
CA GLY A 224 7.45 1.35 -10.40
C GLY A 224 7.67 -0.16 -10.37
N ALA A 225 6.61 -0.96 -10.51
CA ALA A 225 6.70 -2.42 -10.52
C ALA A 225 7.39 -2.96 -11.78
N PHE A 226 7.66 -2.09 -12.77
CA PHE A 226 8.37 -2.42 -13.99
C PHE A 226 9.45 -1.39 -14.35
N PRO A 227 10.59 -1.34 -13.66
CA PRO A 227 11.80 -0.88 -14.29
C PRO A 227 12.52 -2.13 -14.83
N GLY A 228 12.36 -2.41 -16.11
CA GLY A 228 13.39 -3.18 -16.82
C GLY A 228 13.10 -4.61 -17.22
N ASP A 229 11.85 -4.98 -17.49
CA ASP A 229 11.53 -6.12 -18.35
C ASP A 229 10.90 -5.61 -19.66
N LEU A 230 11.70 -4.89 -20.43
CA LEU A 230 11.59 -4.70 -21.87
C LEU A 230 12.88 -5.12 -22.53
#